data_5ed8cb611008b7092fb83d19e8cb00fc
#
_entry.id   5ed8cb611008b7092fb83d19e8cb00fc
#
_cell.length_a   1.000
_cell.length_b   1.000
_cell.length_c   1.000
_cell.angle_alpha   90.00
_cell.angle_beta   90.00
_cell.angle_gamma   90.00
#
_symmetry.space_group_name_H-M   'P 1'
#
loop_
_entity.id
_entity.type
_entity.pdbx_description
1 polymer ?
#
loop_
_entity_poly.entity_id
_entity_poly.type
_entity_poly.pdbx_seq_one_letter_code
_entity_poly.pdbx_strand_id
1 'polypeptide(L)'
;MLKKEKFQIPSRMKKIINNISYILLLLATFCLLGCNNKEKKNQDKSASDTVLRVQEIVAIGKVIPADGWIQISSPTNGLIEEILIKEGDEVQKGQTLLKLKQSIASLDVEQARAKLESLKANNQVNLQDLEKEKILLAELKSKYETSKELYSKNAETREKVESDLSNYRQQQEKINSINKQIQSNRFTEKEQRIQIEKSQQTLNDFKVVALKNGIISDLNAEVGQSVISNDNLGTMVENHNYLIEAEVDELFADSVQVGQIVEMNMVGKTAVISKGKIIYVSPTLANKSIIFETANEAEDRRVRRIKIEPDNSSNLLINGKVECKIKIN
;
A
#
# COMPACT_ATOMS: atom_id res chain seq x y z
N MET A 1 55.50 11.99 76.77
CA MET A 1 56.78 11.29 76.54
C MET A 1 56.72 10.58 75.21
N LEU A 2 57.28 11.16 74.16
CA LEU A 2 57.32 10.55 72.83
C LEU A 2 58.79 10.38 72.42
N LYS A 3 59.24 9.14 72.34
CA LYS A 3 60.56 8.71 71.91
C LYS A 3 60.76 8.98 70.43
N LYS A 4 61.79 9.74 70.06
CA LYS A 4 62.26 9.89 68.68
C LYS A 4 63.14 8.71 68.30
N GLU A 5 62.71 7.82 67.42
CA GLU A 5 63.60 6.84 66.80
C GLU A 5 64.36 7.49 65.64
N LYS A 6 65.67 7.37 65.67
CA LYS A 6 66.61 7.79 64.63
C LYS A 6 66.67 6.68 63.55
N PHE A 7 66.15 6.95 62.35
CA PHE A 7 66.26 6.06 61.19
C PHE A 7 67.68 6.12 60.62
N GLN A 8 68.47 5.04 60.76
CA GLN A 8 69.80 4.92 60.15
C GLN A 8 69.68 4.29 58.77
N ILE A 9 70.13 5.02 57.73
CA ILE A 9 70.18 4.58 56.35
C ILE A 9 71.37 3.63 56.15
N PRO A 10 71.20 2.40 55.66
CA PRO A 10 72.23 1.43 55.45
C PRO A 10 73.26 1.88 54.39
N SER A 11 74.50 1.56 54.59
CA SER A 11 75.64 2.02 53.74
C SER A 11 75.65 1.68 52.29
N ARG A 12 74.82 0.66 51.88
CA ARG A 12 74.61 0.32 50.48
C ARG A 12 73.77 1.33 49.73
N MET A 13 72.86 2.06 50.37
CA MET A 13 72.05 3.07 49.70
C MET A 13 72.80 4.36 49.42
N LYS A 14 73.84 4.71 50.24
CA LYS A 14 74.70 5.87 49.95
C LYS A 14 75.51 5.72 48.67
N LYS A 15 75.95 4.52 48.29
CA LYS A 15 76.72 4.28 47.06
C LYS A 15 75.80 4.41 45.81
N ILE A 16 74.56 4.05 45.92
CA ILE A 16 73.59 4.15 44.78
C ILE A 16 73.21 5.61 44.54
N ILE A 17 73.04 6.43 45.59
CA ILE A 17 72.69 7.84 45.46
C ILE A 17 73.82 8.61 44.81
N ASN A 18 75.12 8.32 45.17
CA ASN A 18 76.29 8.97 44.57
C ASN A 18 76.43 8.62 43.08
N ASN A 19 76.19 7.40 42.68
CA ASN A 19 76.29 7.02 41.27
C ASN A 19 75.17 7.66 40.40
N ILE A 20 73.95 7.85 40.93
CA ILE A 20 72.84 8.55 40.24
C ILE A 20 73.17 10.05 40.09
N SER A 21 73.83 10.65 41.07
CA SER A 21 74.26 12.06 41.00
C SER A 21 75.34 12.31 39.93
N TYR A 22 76.28 11.35 39.73
CA TYR A 22 77.30 11.46 38.66
C TYR A 22 76.66 11.25 37.24
N ILE A 23 75.68 10.40 37.11
CA ILE A 23 74.95 10.19 35.82
C ILE A 23 74.12 11.41 35.44
N LEU A 24 73.50 12.07 36.42
CA LEU A 24 72.78 13.35 36.21
C LEU A 24 73.63 14.49 35.82
N LEU A 25 74.87 14.58 36.39
CA LEU A 25 75.84 15.61 36.06
C LEU A 25 76.48 15.44 34.68
N LEU A 26 76.66 14.19 34.21
CA LEU A 26 77.13 13.85 32.86
C LEU A 26 76.08 14.12 31.77
N LEU A 27 74.81 13.96 32.10
CA LEU A 27 73.69 14.30 31.17
C LEU A 27 73.56 15.84 31.03
N ALA A 28 73.77 16.61 32.07
CA ALA A 28 73.69 18.06 32.03
C ALA A 28 74.85 18.73 31.21
N THR A 29 76.05 18.12 31.15
CA THR A 29 77.15 18.61 30.32
C THR A 29 77.01 18.26 28.82
N PHE A 30 76.23 17.25 28.46
CA PHE A 30 75.97 16.88 27.05
C PHE A 30 74.94 17.80 26.38
N CYS A 31 74.09 18.50 27.13
CA CYS A 31 73.17 19.50 26.63
C CYS A 31 73.74 20.87 26.25
N LEU A 32 74.99 21.16 26.59
CA LEU A 32 75.59 22.48 26.36
C LEU A 32 76.46 22.60 25.11
N LEU A 33 76.65 21.50 24.33
CA LEU A 33 77.49 21.48 23.14
C LEU A 33 76.80 21.38 21.79
N GLY A 34 75.49 21.60 21.78
CA GLY A 34 74.63 21.38 20.57
C GLY A 34 73.87 22.61 20.08
N CYS A 35 74.48 23.82 20.10
CA CYS A 35 73.82 24.97 19.44
C CYS A 35 74.84 25.66 18.51
N ASN A 36 74.91 25.14 17.29
CA ASN A 36 75.35 25.95 16.16
C ASN A 36 74.55 25.51 14.95
N ASN A 37 73.40 26.13 14.68
CA ASN A 37 72.68 25.92 13.50
C ASN A 37 72.37 27.24 12.79
N LYS A 38 72.98 27.37 11.64
CA LYS A 38 72.76 28.45 10.68
C LYS A 38 71.29 28.57 10.36
N GLU A 39 70.70 29.73 10.48
CA GLU A 39 69.44 30.14 9.94
C GLU A 39 69.42 29.87 8.44
N LYS A 40 68.77 28.75 8.01
CA LYS A 40 68.18 28.62 6.69
C LYS A 40 66.80 29.19 6.79
N LYS A 41 66.59 30.31 6.17
CA LYS A 41 65.30 30.91 5.84
C LYS A 41 64.51 29.89 5.05
N ASN A 42 63.74 29.03 5.72
CA ASN A 42 62.69 28.27 5.09
C ASN A 42 61.52 29.21 4.89
N GLN A 43 61.26 29.48 3.61
CA GLN A 43 59.98 30.02 3.17
C GLN A 43 58.86 29.12 3.76
N ASP A 44 57.99 29.75 4.53
CA ASP A 44 56.69 29.23 4.86
C ASP A 44 55.98 28.85 3.51
N LYS A 45 56.10 27.60 3.13
CA LYS A 45 55.07 27.00 2.31
C LYS A 45 53.86 26.92 3.24
N SER A 46 53.01 27.94 3.14
CA SER A 46 51.61 27.80 3.50
C SER A 46 51.18 26.42 3.02
N ALA A 47 51.01 25.49 3.95
CA ALA A 47 50.20 24.31 3.67
C ALA A 47 48.83 24.86 3.33
N SER A 48 48.59 25.06 2.04
CA SER A 48 47.21 25.18 1.61
C SER A 48 46.52 23.90 2.10
N ASP A 49 45.71 24.05 3.12
CA ASP A 49 44.67 23.10 3.46
C ASP A 49 43.92 22.87 2.15
N THR A 50 44.37 21.86 1.41
CA THR A 50 43.61 21.34 0.31
C THR A 50 42.42 20.69 0.99
N VAL A 51 41.37 21.47 1.23
CA VAL A 51 40.08 20.95 1.59
C VAL A 51 39.77 19.97 0.46
N LEU A 52 39.96 18.68 0.71
CA LEU A 52 39.54 17.62 -0.18
C LEU A 52 38.02 17.80 -0.30
N ARG A 53 37.58 18.49 -1.35
CA ARG A 53 36.16 18.57 -1.64
C ARG A 53 35.70 17.14 -1.89
N VAL A 54 34.86 16.66 -1.00
CA VAL A 54 34.15 15.38 -1.19
C VAL A 54 33.39 15.50 -2.49
N GLN A 55 33.84 14.82 -3.53
CA GLN A 55 33.19 14.84 -4.84
C GLN A 55 32.07 13.81 -4.94
N GLU A 56 32.07 12.83 -4.07
CA GLU A 56 31.16 11.69 -4.09
C GLU A 56 30.86 11.23 -2.66
N ILE A 57 29.58 11.03 -2.34
CA ILE A 57 29.11 10.43 -1.10
C ILE A 57 28.69 8.99 -1.39
N VAL A 58 29.18 8.06 -0.58
CA VAL A 58 28.79 6.66 -0.63
C VAL A 58 27.74 6.42 0.46
N ALA A 59 26.57 5.94 0.04
CA ALA A 59 25.48 5.53 0.91
C ALA A 59 25.10 4.08 0.62
N ILE A 60 24.60 3.37 1.63
CA ILE A 60 24.05 2.04 1.45
C ILE A 60 22.55 2.16 1.38
N GLY A 61 21.98 1.56 0.33
CA GLY A 61 20.55 1.53 0.09
C GLY A 61 19.99 0.11 0.06
N LYS A 62 18.67 0.03 0.16
CA LYS A 62 17.87 -1.18 0.02
C LYS A 62 16.83 -0.95 -1.05
N VAL A 63 16.66 -1.91 -1.94
CA VAL A 63 15.61 -1.87 -2.96
C VAL A 63 14.27 -2.13 -2.29
N ILE A 64 13.32 -1.23 -2.48
CA ILE A 64 11.95 -1.31 -1.94
C ILE A 64 10.93 -1.15 -3.06
N PRO A 65 9.74 -1.74 -2.95
CA PRO A 65 8.64 -1.42 -3.86
C PRO A 65 8.23 0.05 -3.71
N ALA A 66 7.99 0.76 -4.80
CA ALA A 66 7.62 2.18 -4.76
C ALA A 66 6.30 2.43 -4.02
N ASP A 67 5.30 1.60 -4.28
CA ASP A 67 3.99 1.65 -3.64
C ASP A 67 3.91 0.84 -2.32
N GLY A 68 5.06 0.32 -1.85
CA GLY A 68 5.12 -0.55 -0.69
C GLY A 68 4.63 -1.97 -0.97
N TRP A 69 4.50 -2.74 0.10
CA TRP A 69 3.98 -4.10 0.06
C TRP A 69 2.46 -4.06 -0.01
N ILE A 70 1.88 -4.76 -0.98
CA ILE A 70 0.42 -4.89 -1.12
C ILE A 70 0.02 -6.16 -0.38
N GLN A 71 -0.76 -5.99 0.68
CA GLN A 71 -1.25 -7.11 1.46
C GLN A 71 -2.38 -7.83 0.71
N ILE A 72 -2.30 -9.16 0.66
CA ILE A 72 -3.37 -10.04 0.21
C ILE A 72 -4.16 -10.40 1.45
N SER A 73 -5.40 -9.93 1.56
CA SER A 73 -6.25 -10.18 2.72
C SER A 73 -7.59 -10.77 2.34
N SER A 74 -8.20 -11.51 3.28
CA SER A 74 -9.54 -12.05 3.07
C SER A 74 -10.60 -10.95 3.17
N PRO A 75 -11.49 -10.80 2.16
CA PRO A 75 -12.59 -9.84 2.24
C PRO A 75 -13.67 -10.24 3.25
N THR A 76 -13.83 -11.54 3.52
CA THR A 76 -14.88 -12.11 4.35
C THR A 76 -14.38 -13.31 5.17
N ASN A 77 -15.20 -13.74 6.12
CA ASN A 77 -14.92 -14.95 6.89
C ASN A 77 -15.24 -16.20 6.05
N GLY A 78 -14.38 -17.21 6.13
CA GLY A 78 -14.63 -18.46 5.39
C GLY A 78 -13.55 -19.50 5.58
N LEU A 79 -13.68 -20.60 4.87
CA LEU A 79 -12.71 -21.69 4.76
C LEU A 79 -12.06 -21.60 3.38
N ILE A 80 -10.73 -21.63 3.31
CA ILE A 80 -10.01 -21.66 2.02
C ILE A 80 -10.26 -23.01 1.36
N GLU A 81 -10.91 -22.97 0.19
CA GLU A 81 -11.25 -24.16 -0.60
C GLU A 81 -10.19 -24.46 -1.65
N GLU A 82 -9.64 -23.40 -2.28
CA GLU A 82 -8.68 -23.53 -3.37
C GLU A 82 -7.71 -22.36 -3.40
N ILE A 83 -6.44 -22.64 -3.65
CA ILE A 83 -5.37 -21.64 -3.88
C ILE A 83 -4.92 -21.81 -5.33
N LEU A 84 -4.99 -20.72 -6.13
CA LEU A 84 -4.76 -20.72 -7.57
C LEU A 84 -3.38 -20.16 -7.96
N ILE A 85 -2.60 -19.74 -6.97
CA ILE A 85 -1.31 -19.07 -7.15
C ILE A 85 -0.24 -19.71 -6.27
N LYS A 86 1.02 -19.38 -6.57
CA LYS A 86 2.21 -19.72 -5.78
C LYS A 86 3.09 -18.49 -5.60
N GLU A 87 3.99 -18.55 -4.65
CA GLU A 87 5.06 -17.54 -4.52
C GLU A 87 5.87 -17.45 -5.80
N GLY A 88 6.16 -16.22 -6.22
CA GLY A 88 6.86 -15.92 -7.47
C GLY A 88 5.97 -15.81 -8.71
N ASP A 89 4.68 -16.12 -8.63
CA ASP A 89 3.76 -16.00 -9.76
C ASP A 89 3.48 -14.53 -10.08
N GLU A 90 3.46 -14.20 -11.37
CA GLU A 90 2.96 -12.92 -11.87
C GLU A 90 1.42 -12.96 -11.96
N VAL A 91 0.77 -11.93 -11.42
CA VAL A 91 -0.68 -11.81 -11.39
C VAL A 91 -1.15 -10.49 -11.99
N GLN A 92 -2.34 -10.52 -12.58
CA GLN A 92 -3.00 -9.34 -13.13
C GLN A 92 -4.08 -8.82 -12.17
N LYS A 93 -4.31 -7.51 -12.20
CA LYS A 93 -5.42 -6.89 -11.44
C LYS A 93 -6.75 -7.58 -11.75
N GLY A 94 -7.46 -7.98 -10.69
CA GLY A 94 -8.74 -8.71 -10.78
C GLY A 94 -8.60 -10.22 -10.96
N GLN A 95 -7.38 -10.75 -11.13
CA GLN A 95 -7.16 -12.20 -11.16
C GLN A 95 -7.48 -12.81 -9.80
N THR A 96 -8.24 -13.92 -9.81
CA THR A 96 -8.55 -14.67 -8.58
C THR A 96 -7.28 -15.39 -8.10
N LEU A 97 -6.90 -15.13 -6.85
CA LEU A 97 -5.73 -15.69 -6.20
C LEU A 97 -6.08 -16.96 -5.41
N LEU A 98 -7.18 -16.89 -4.66
CA LEU A 98 -7.72 -18.02 -3.90
C LEU A 98 -9.25 -17.91 -3.78
N LYS A 99 -9.89 -19.04 -3.48
CA LYS A 99 -11.33 -19.14 -3.31
C LYS A 99 -11.65 -19.64 -1.91
N LEU A 100 -12.60 -18.98 -1.28
CA LEU A 100 -13.22 -19.45 -0.05
C LEU A 100 -14.45 -20.30 -0.39
N LYS A 101 -14.83 -21.18 0.52
CA LYS A 101 -16.02 -22.02 0.36
C LYS A 101 -17.27 -21.16 0.29
N GLN A 102 -17.92 -21.19 -0.89
CA GLN A 102 -19.00 -20.27 -1.25
C GLN A 102 -20.38 -20.94 -1.37
N SER A 103 -20.53 -22.19 -0.90
CA SER A 103 -21.75 -23.00 -1.12
C SER A 103 -23.03 -22.29 -0.65
N ILE A 104 -23.02 -21.64 0.51
CA ILE A 104 -24.19 -20.92 1.04
C ILE A 104 -24.46 -19.65 0.23
N ALA A 105 -23.43 -18.84 0.00
CA ALA A 105 -23.58 -17.58 -0.74
C ALA A 105 -24.08 -17.79 -2.19
N SER A 106 -23.70 -18.90 -2.83
CA SER A 106 -24.22 -19.24 -4.17
C SER A 106 -25.71 -19.59 -4.14
N LEU A 107 -26.17 -20.32 -3.11
CA LEU A 107 -27.60 -20.62 -2.92
C LEU A 107 -28.42 -19.36 -2.62
N ASP A 108 -27.87 -18.40 -1.87
CA ASP A 108 -28.55 -17.13 -1.61
C ASP A 108 -28.80 -16.34 -2.90
N VAL A 109 -27.83 -16.32 -3.83
CA VAL A 109 -28.02 -15.72 -5.16
C VAL A 109 -29.11 -16.44 -5.96
N GLU A 110 -29.11 -17.78 -5.95
CA GLU A 110 -30.11 -18.57 -6.64
C GLU A 110 -31.51 -18.34 -6.07
N GLN A 111 -31.66 -18.34 -4.76
CA GLN A 111 -32.90 -18.02 -4.06
C GLN A 111 -33.42 -16.63 -4.43
N ALA A 112 -32.55 -15.63 -4.43
CA ALA A 112 -32.91 -14.26 -4.80
C ALA A 112 -33.39 -14.17 -6.27
N ARG A 113 -32.75 -14.91 -7.18
CA ARG A 113 -33.17 -15.00 -8.59
C ARG A 113 -34.52 -15.68 -8.73
N ALA A 114 -34.74 -16.81 -8.06
CA ALA A 114 -36.01 -17.52 -8.09
C ALA A 114 -37.15 -16.63 -7.57
N LYS A 115 -36.91 -15.82 -6.54
CA LYS A 115 -37.89 -14.84 -6.05
C LYS A 115 -38.25 -13.79 -7.08
N LEU A 116 -37.27 -13.27 -7.84
CA LEU A 116 -37.51 -12.31 -8.92
C LEU A 116 -38.41 -12.95 -10.03
N GLU A 117 -38.11 -14.18 -10.41
CA GLU A 117 -38.91 -14.87 -11.43
C GLU A 117 -40.37 -15.08 -10.97
N SER A 118 -40.59 -15.42 -9.70
CA SER A 118 -41.93 -15.48 -9.09
C SER A 118 -42.67 -14.13 -9.15
N LEU A 119 -41.98 -13.02 -8.83
CA LEU A 119 -42.56 -11.67 -8.92
C LEU A 119 -42.92 -11.29 -10.36
N LYS A 120 -42.06 -11.60 -11.33
CA LYS A 120 -42.35 -11.38 -12.76
C LYS A 120 -43.55 -12.19 -13.24
N ALA A 121 -43.63 -13.47 -12.84
CA ALA A 121 -44.78 -14.31 -13.19
C ALA A 121 -46.10 -13.72 -12.66
N ASN A 122 -46.12 -13.27 -11.39
CA ASN A 122 -47.28 -12.60 -10.81
C ASN A 122 -47.62 -11.28 -11.53
N ASN A 123 -46.63 -10.51 -11.93
CA ASN A 123 -46.87 -9.27 -12.66
C ASN A 123 -47.41 -9.54 -14.09
N GLN A 124 -46.98 -10.63 -14.70
CA GLN A 124 -47.49 -11.06 -16.02
C GLN A 124 -48.99 -11.37 -15.97
N VAL A 125 -49.51 -11.98 -14.89
CA VAL A 125 -50.94 -12.18 -14.66
C VAL A 125 -51.67 -10.85 -14.64
N ASN A 126 -51.19 -9.86 -13.88
CA ASN A 126 -51.78 -8.52 -13.83
C ASN A 126 -51.76 -7.81 -15.19
N LEU A 127 -50.76 -8.02 -16.02
CA LEU A 127 -50.72 -7.50 -17.39
C LEU A 127 -51.79 -8.17 -18.30
N GLN A 128 -52.00 -9.46 -18.15
CA GLN A 128 -53.08 -10.16 -18.87
C GLN A 128 -54.48 -9.69 -18.44
N ASP A 129 -54.68 -9.50 -17.13
CA ASP A 129 -55.92 -8.93 -16.58
C ASP A 129 -56.14 -7.50 -17.08
N LEU A 130 -55.11 -6.69 -17.15
CA LEU A 130 -55.19 -5.32 -17.70
C LEU A 130 -55.72 -5.36 -19.16
N GLU A 131 -55.19 -6.28 -19.98
CA GLU A 131 -55.59 -6.40 -21.39
C GLU A 131 -57.04 -6.83 -21.53
N LYS A 132 -57.50 -7.80 -20.72
CA LYS A 132 -58.90 -8.21 -20.63
C LYS A 132 -59.82 -7.04 -20.25
N GLU A 133 -59.45 -6.27 -19.22
CA GLU A 133 -60.25 -5.13 -18.76
C GLU A 133 -60.28 -3.98 -19.77
N LYS A 134 -59.24 -3.78 -20.58
CA LYS A 134 -59.24 -2.84 -21.71
C LYS A 134 -60.25 -3.21 -22.81
N ILE A 135 -60.37 -4.49 -23.12
CA ILE A 135 -61.36 -4.97 -24.08
C ILE A 135 -62.76 -4.62 -23.58
N LEU A 136 -63.07 -4.91 -22.30
CA LEU A 136 -64.36 -4.55 -21.67
C LEU A 136 -64.60 -3.02 -21.66
N LEU A 137 -63.53 -2.24 -21.42
CA LEU A 137 -63.66 -0.76 -21.47
C LEU A 137 -64.09 -0.30 -22.88
N ALA A 138 -63.51 -0.87 -23.93
CA ALA A 138 -63.84 -0.53 -25.31
C ALA A 138 -65.32 -0.87 -25.64
N GLU A 139 -65.83 -2.02 -25.15
CA GLU A 139 -67.24 -2.40 -25.28
C GLU A 139 -68.18 -1.40 -24.55
N LEU A 140 -67.91 -1.08 -23.28
CA LEU A 140 -68.69 -0.15 -22.50
C LEU A 140 -68.65 1.28 -23.06
N LYS A 141 -67.51 1.69 -23.61
CA LYS A 141 -67.39 2.98 -24.30
C LYS A 141 -68.32 3.03 -25.54
N SER A 142 -68.31 1.97 -26.36
CA SER A 142 -69.17 1.89 -27.52
C SER A 142 -70.65 1.91 -27.15
N LYS A 143 -71.07 1.20 -26.08
CA LYS A 143 -72.44 1.22 -25.54
C LYS A 143 -72.88 2.62 -25.12
N TYR A 144 -72.00 3.32 -24.38
CA TYR A 144 -72.23 4.71 -23.97
C TYR A 144 -72.35 5.67 -25.17
N GLU A 145 -71.47 5.56 -26.14
CA GLU A 145 -71.51 6.40 -27.35
C GLU A 145 -72.77 6.15 -28.16
N THR A 146 -73.22 4.90 -28.30
CA THR A 146 -74.48 4.53 -28.98
C THR A 146 -75.72 5.05 -28.26
N SER A 147 -75.84 4.86 -26.91
CA SER A 147 -76.97 5.37 -26.13
C SER A 147 -77.04 6.91 -26.15
N LYS A 148 -75.89 7.58 -26.13
CA LYS A 148 -75.79 9.05 -26.25
C LYS A 148 -76.26 9.54 -27.64
N GLU A 149 -75.89 8.89 -28.70
CA GLU A 149 -76.34 9.20 -30.06
C GLU A 149 -77.84 9.02 -30.19
N LEU A 150 -78.38 7.87 -29.74
CA LEU A 150 -79.81 7.56 -29.78
C LEU A 150 -80.66 8.53 -28.95
N TYR A 151 -80.15 8.94 -27.80
CA TYR A 151 -80.73 10.01 -26.95
C TYR A 151 -80.84 11.35 -27.70
N SER A 152 -79.79 11.73 -28.41
CA SER A 152 -79.84 12.96 -29.22
C SER A 152 -80.86 12.96 -30.31
N LYS A 153 -81.31 11.72 -30.77
CA LYS A 153 -82.33 11.48 -31.75
C LYS A 153 -83.71 11.20 -31.11
N ASN A 154 -83.88 11.39 -29.78
CA ASN A 154 -85.06 11.05 -29.00
C ASN A 154 -85.49 9.53 -29.08
N ALA A 155 -84.51 8.67 -29.31
CA ALA A 155 -84.71 7.24 -29.42
C ALA A 155 -84.22 6.42 -28.22
N GLU A 156 -83.76 7.09 -27.16
CA GLU A 156 -83.28 6.49 -25.93
C GLU A 156 -83.62 7.41 -24.73
N THR A 157 -83.62 6.85 -23.49
CA THR A 157 -83.87 7.60 -22.26
C THR A 157 -82.61 8.19 -21.69
N ARG A 158 -82.75 9.32 -20.95
CA ARG A 158 -81.64 9.95 -20.22
C ARG A 158 -81.04 9.00 -19.17
N GLU A 159 -81.89 8.29 -18.46
CA GLU A 159 -81.49 7.29 -17.45
C GLU A 159 -80.53 6.23 -18.03
N LYS A 160 -80.84 5.73 -19.24
CA LYS A 160 -79.99 4.76 -19.94
C LYS A 160 -78.59 5.32 -20.26
N VAL A 161 -78.50 6.56 -20.76
CA VAL A 161 -77.25 7.23 -21.03
C VAL A 161 -76.40 7.43 -19.76
N GLU A 162 -77.07 7.86 -18.68
CA GLU A 162 -76.40 8.08 -17.37
C GLU A 162 -75.88 6.73 -16.79
N SER A 163 -76.65 5.65 -16.92
CA SER A 163 -76.22 4.28 -16.52
C SER A 163 -75.01 3.80 -17.31
N ASP A 164 -75.04 3.91 -18.68
CA ASP A 164 -73.93 3.50 -19.51
C ASP A 164 -72.66 4.33 -19.28
N LEU A 165 -72.81 5.64 -19.05
CA LEU A 165 -71.70 6.50 -18.63
C LEU A 165 -71.11 6.08 -17.29
N SER A 166 -71.94 5.74 -16.30
CA SER A 166 -71.50 5.25 -15.00
C SER A 166 -70.67 3.96 -15.14
N ASN A 167 -71.17 3.01 -15.91
CA ASN A 167 -70.46 1.74 -16.14
C ASN A 167 -69.13 1.96 -16.85
N TYR A 168 -69.08 2.84 -17.86
CA TYR A 168 -67.83 3.18 -18.56
C TYR A 168 -66.79 3.82 -17.58
N ARG A 169 -67.24 4.78 -16.73
CA ARG A 169 -66.36 5.41 -15.73
C ARG A 169 -65.85 4.42 -14.69
N GLN A 170 -66.72 3.55 -14.17
CA GLN A 170 -66.30 2.51 -13.21
C GLN A 170 -65.23 1.60 -13.79
N GLN A 171 -65.39 1.18 -15.05
CA GLN A 171 -64.36 0.37 -15.73
C GLN A 171 -63.05 1.13 -15.93
N GLN A 172 -63.11 2.44 -16.21
CA GLN A 172 -61.92 3.26 -16.33
C GLN A 172 -61.14 3.33 -15.02
N GLU A 173 -61.85 3.50 -13.89
CA GLU A 173 -61.23 3.50 -12.55
C GLU A 173 -60.63 2.13 -12.20
N LYS A 174 -61.28 1.04 -12.60
CA LYS A 174 -60.73 -0.33 -12.45
C LYS A 174 -59.41 -0.49 -13.16
N ILE A 175 -59.29 -0.03 -14.40
CA ILE A 175 -58.06 -0.05 -15.20
C ILE A 175 -57.00 0.83 -14.52
N ASN A 176 -57.35 2.02 -14.01
CA ASN A 176 -56.43 2.87 -13.29
C ASN A 176 -55.88 2.17 -12.05
N SER A 177 -56.69 1.43 -11.31
CA SER A 177 -56.29 0.65 -10.15
C SER A 177 -55.28 -0.47 -10.53
N ILE A 178 -55.58 -1.23 -11.60
CA ILE A 178 -54.68 -2.29 -12.10
C ILE A 178 -53.32 -1.67 -12.53
N ASN A 179 -53.33 -0.53 -13.23
CA ASN A 179 -52.10 0.16 -13.63
C ASN A 179 -51.24 0.57 -12.42
N LYS A 180 -51.87 1.09 -11.35
CA LYS A 180 -51.17 1.39 -10.11
C LYS A 180 -50.57 0.14 -9.46
N GLN A 181 -51.30 -0.99 -9.50
CA GLN A 181 -50.79 -2.28 -8.99
C GLN A 181 -49.60 -2.77 -9.81
N ILE A 182 -49.66 -2.69 -11.13
CA ILE A 182 -48.54 -3.04 -12.02
C ILE A 182 -47.33 -2.16 -11.74
N GLN A 183 -47.54 -0.87 -11.53
CA GLN A 183 -46.47 0.08 -11.15
C GLN A 183 -45.84 -0.31 -9.82
N SER A 184 -46.64 -0.62 -8.80
CA SER A 184 -46.16 -1.10 -7.49
C SER A 184 -45.32 -2.39 -7.65
N ASN A 185 -45.84 -3.36 -8.44
CA ASN A 185 -45.10 -4.60 -8.69
C ASN A 185 -43.74 -4.37 -9.38
N ARG A 186 -43.66 -3.41 -10.31
CA ARG A 186 -42.39 -3.02 -10.95
C ARG A 186 -41.38 -2.46 -9.93
N PHE A 187 -41.83 -1.71 -8.93
CA PHE A 187 -40.95 -1.27 -7.85
C PHE A 187 -40.44 -2.43 -7.01
N THR A 188 -41.32 -3.38 -6.66
CA THR A 188 -40.92 -4.60 -5.94
C THR A 188 -39.94 -5.45 -6.75
N GLU A 189 -40.13 -5.59 -8.07
CA GLU A 189 -39.19 -6.27 -8.96
C GLU A 189 -37.81 -5.56 -8.96
N LYS A 190 -37.80 -4.20 -8.94
CA LYS A 190 -36.58 -3.41 -8.88
C LYS A 190 -35.84 -3.62 -7.54
N GLU A 191 -36.54 -3.61 -6.44
CA GLU A 191 -35.99 -3.92 -5.11
C GLU A 191 -35.36 -5.32 -5.10
N GLN A 192 -36.04 -6.32 -5.68
CA GLN A 192 -35.52 -7.68 -5.76
C GLN A 192 -34.25 -7.78 -6.65
N ARG A 193 -34.12 -6.97 -7.72
CA ARG A 193 -32.90 -6.89 -8.52
C ARG A 193 -31.73 -6.35 -7.71
N ILE A 194 -31.96 -5.32 -6.88
CA ILE A 194 -30.95 -4.79 -5.97
C ILE A 194 -30.53 -5.86 -4.95
N GLN A 195 -31.49 -6.66 -4.46
CA GLN A 195 -31.18 -7.78 -3.56
C GLN A 195 -30.30 -8.84 -4.24
N ILE A 196 -30.56 -9.16 -5.52
CA ILE A 196 -29.70 -10.08 -6.30
C ILE A 196 -28.29 -9.52 -6.44
N GLU A 197 -28.16 -8.22 -6.76
CA GLU A 197 -26.86 -7.56 -6.87
C GLU A 197 -26.08 -7.61 -5.55
N LYS A 198 -26.74 -7.35 -4.43
CA LYS A 198 -26.15 -7.47 -3.09
C LYS A 198 -25.68 -8.90 -2.79
N SER A 199 -26.52 -9.92 -3.07
CA SER A 199 -26.13 -11.32 -2.87
C SER A 199 -24.96 -11.71 -3.78
N GLN A 200 -24.94 -11.20 -5.03
CA GLN A 200 -23.84 -11.43 -5.98
C GLN A 200 -22.54 -10.79 -5.51
N GLN A 201 -22.60 -9.58 -4.92
CA GLN A 201 -21.42 -8.93 -4.32
C GLN A 201 -20.91 -9.76 -3.14
N THR A 202 -21.78 -10.21 -2.25
CA THR A 202 -21.41 -11.10 -1.15
C THR A 202 -20.74 -12.39 -1.66
N LEU A 203 -21.28 -13.00 -2.75
CA LEU A 203 -20.67 -14.17 -3.39
C LEU A 203 -19.28 -13.86 -3.96
N ASN A 204 -19.08 -12.66 -4.52
CA ASN A 204 -17.79 -12.25 -5.06
C ASN A 204 -16.74 -12.08 -3.94
N ASP A 205 -17.15 -11.68 -2.74
CA ASP A 205 -16.26 -11.52 -1.58
C ASP A 205 -15.65 -12.86 -1.10
N PHE A 206 -16.18 -14.01 -1.58
CA PHE A 206 -15.55 -15.32 -1.38
C PHE A 206 -14.39 -15.62 -2.35
N LYS A 207 -14.06 -14.67 -3.24
CA LYS A 207 -12.87 -14.72 -4.09
C LYS A 207 -11.92 -13.64 -3.68
N VAL A 208 -10.73 -14.04 -3.27
CA VAL A 208 -9.63 -13.08 -3.05
C VAL A 208 -8.98 -12.80 -4.39
N VAL A 209 -8.93 -11.54 -4.78
CA VAL A 209 -8.42 -11.11 -6.08
C VAL A 209 -7.24 -10.16 -5.95
N ALA A 210 -6.36 -10.14 -6.94
CA ALA A 210 -5.25 -9.19 -7.00
C ALA A 210 -5.76 -7.75 -7.19
N LEU A 211 -5.31 -6.85 -6.34
CA LEU A 211 -5.70 -5.42 -6.39
C LEU A 211 -4.97 -4.64 -7.49
N LYS A 212 -3.75 -5.09 -7.84
CA LYS A 212 -2.89 -4.53 -8.89
C LYS A 212 -2.20 -5.64 -9.68
N ASN A 213 -1.54 -5.28 -10.78
CA ASN A 213 -0.59 -6.18 -11.45
C ASN A 213 0.66 -6.30 -10.59
N GLY A 214 1.24 -7.48 -10.49
CA GLY A 214 2.44 -7.66 -9.66
C GLY A 214 2.88 -9.11 -9.53
N ILE A 215 3.80 -9.33 -8.60
CA ILE A 215 4.38 -10.65 -8.30
C ILE A 215 4.02 -11.00 -6.85
N ILE A 216 3.60 -12.24 -6.63
CA ILE A 216 3.36 -12.77 -5.28
C ILE A 216 4.71 -12.94 -4.59
N SER A 217 4.92 -12.21 -3.50
CA SER A 217 6.17 -12.23 -2.75
C SER A 217 6.17 -13.26 -1.62
N ASP A 218 5.02 -13.45 -0.99
CA ASP A 218 4.85 -14.33 0.15
C ASP A 218 3.41 -14.81 0.22
N LEU A 219 3.20 -16.08 0.57
CA LEU A 219 1.88 -16.69 0.66
C LEU A 219 1.77 -17.54 1.93
N ASN A 220 0.97 -17.04 2.88
CA ASN A 220 0.78 -17.66 4.20
C ASN A 220 -0.52 -18.47 4.29
N ALA A 221 -1.26 -18.58 3.18
CA ALA A 221 -2.55 -19.24 3.11
C ALA A 221 -2.40 -20.75 2.88
N GLU A 222 -3.22 -21.56 3.54
CA GLU A 222 -3.28 -23.01 3.36
C GLU A 222 -4.70 -23.48 3.03
N VAL A 223 -4.83 -24.48 2.16
CA VAL A 223 -6.13 -25.08 1.84
C VAL A 223 -6.69 -25.76 3.09
N GLY A 224 -7.96 -25.49 3.41
CA GLY A 224 -8.60 -25.97 4.65
C GLY A 224 -8.43 -25.06 5.86
N GLN A 225 -7.67 -23.96 5.73
CA GLN A 225 -7.55 -22.94 6.77
C GLN A 225 -8.84 -22.13 6.89
N SER A 226 -9.27 -21.88 8.14
CA SER A 226 -10.36 -20.95 8.46
C SER A 226 -9.77 -19.54 8.58
N VAL A 227 -10.37 -18.58 7.90
CA VAL A 227 -9.93 -17.17 7.87
C VAL A 227 -11.07 -16.25 8.29
N ILE A 228 -10.71 -15.11 8.85
CA ILE A 228 -11.64 -14.01 9.12
C ILE A 228 -11.36 -12.83 8.20
N SER A 229 -12.32 -11.89 8.13
CA SER A 229 -12.16 -10.67 7.33
C SER A 229 -10.91 -9.90 7.77
N ASN A 230 -10.10 -9.45 6.80
CA ASN A 230 -8.81 -8.78 6.93
C ASN A 230 -7.64 -9.65 7.43
N ASP A 231 -7.79 -10.97 7.55
CA ASP A 231 -6.63 -11.84 7.79
C ASP A 231 -5.61 -11.68 6.66
N ASN A 232 -4.35 -11.61 7.04
CA ASN A 232 -3.23 -11.54 6.09
C ASN A 232 -2.96 -12.94 5.51
N LEU A 233 -3.19 -13.10 4.23
CA LEU A 233 -3.00 -14.35 3.48
C LEU A 233 -1.68 -14.37 2.71
N GLY A 234 -1.00 -13.23 2.62
CA GLY A 234 0.25 -13.08 1.88
C GLY A 234 0.51 -11.65 1.48
N THR A 235 1.57 -11.45 0.71
CA THR A 235 1.96 -10.14 0.17
C THR A 235 2.30 -10.24 -1.31
N MET A 236 2.05 -9.16 -2.03
CA MET A 236 2.47 -8.99 -3.41
C MET A 236 3.17 -7.64 -3.60
N VAL A 237 3.95 -7.52 -4.65
CA VAL A 237 4.63 -6.29 -5.04
C VAL A 237 4.31 -5.95 -6.48
N GLU A 238 4.21 -4.67 -6.78
CA GLU A 238 4.02 -4.21 -8.16
C GLU A 238 5.28 -4.49 -8.98
N ASN A 239 5.11 -5.03 -10.18
CA ASN A 239 6.23 -5.41 -11.03
C ASN A 239 6.95 -4.17 -11.57
N HIS A 240 8.30 -4.18 -11.51
CA HIS A 240 9.20 -3.15 -12.07
C HIS A 240 9.04 -1.73 -11.51
N ASN A 241 8.25 -1.51 -10.47
CA ASN A 241 8.10 -0.22 -9.81
C ASN A 241 8.87 -0.21 -8.49
N TYR A 242 10.19 0.00 -8.56
CA TYR A 242 11.08 -0.06 -7.41
C TYR A 242 11.74 1.28 -7.14
N LEU A 243 11.93 1.57 -5.88
CA LEU A 243 12.76 2.66 -5.38
C LEU A 243 13.92 2.10 -4.57
N ILE A 244 14.94 2.91 -4.36
CA ILE A 244 16.01 2.58 -3.44
C ILE A 244 15.91 3.54 -2.27
N GLU A 245 15.69 2.99 -1.07
CA GLU A 245 15.82 3.73 0.17
C GLU A 245 17.26 3.60 0.65
N ALA A 246 18.00 4.72 0.68
CA ALA A 246 19.40 4.75 1.10
C ALA A 246 19.59 5.60 2.34
N GLU A 247 20.60 5.25 3.14
CA GLU A 247 20.99 5.91 4.38
C GLU A 247 22.31 6.65 4.18
N VAL A 248 22.25 7.97 4.24
CA VAL A 248 23.40 8.87 4.15
C VAL A 248 23.82 9.25 5.57
N ASP A 249 25.12 9.13 5.88
CA ASP A 249 25.68 9.50 7.18
C ASP A 249 25.39 10.97 7.51
N GLU A 250 25.16 11.27 8.80
CA GLU A 250 24.88 12.62 9.32
C GLU A 250 25.92 13.66 8.86
N LEU A 251 27.20 13.27 8.77
CA LEU A 251 28.29 14.14 8.32
C LEU A 251 28.07 14.71 6.92
N PHE A 252 27.34 14.02 6.06
CA PHE A 252 27.06 14.41 4.68
C PHE A 252 25.58 14.78 4.44
N ALA A 253 24.77 14.79 5.51
CA ALA A 253 23.33 15.00 5.41
C ALA A 253 22.95 16.31 4.70
N ASP A 254 23.69 17.38 4.91
CA ASP A 254 23.42 18.70 4.31
C ASP A 254 23.86 18.81 2.84
N SER A 255 24.72 17.89 2.39
CA SER A 255 25.25 17.88 1.02
C SER A 255 24.34 17.15 0.03
N VAL A 256 23.27 16.49 0.52
CA VAL A 256 22.37 15.69 -0.31
C VAL A 256 21.09 16.45 -0.59
N GLN A 257 20.75 16.57 -1.89
CA GLN A 257 19.58 17.30 -2.38
C GLN A 257 18.79 16.49 -3.42
N VAL A 258 17.50 16.80 -3.53
CA VAL A 258 16.64 16.25 -4.59
C VAL A 258 17.16 16.64 -5.96
N GLY A 259 17.17 15.71 -6.89
CA GLY A 259 17.62 15.88 -8.28
C GLY A 259 19.07 15.48 -8.54
N GLN A 260 19.88 15.20 -7.51
CA GLN A 260 21.25 14.70 -7.69
C GLN A 260 21.26 13.33 -8.35
N ILE A 261 22.27 13.11 -9.21
CA ILE A 261 22.47 11.82 -9.90
C ILE A 261 23.19 10.85 -8.96
N VAL A 262 22.71 9.61 -8.98
CA VAL A 262 23.27 8.52 -8.18
C VAL A 262 23.62 7.36 -9.11
N GLU A 263 24.83 6.84 -8.94
CA GLU A 263 25.26 5.58 -9.54
C GLU A 263 25.12 4.46 -8.52
N MET A 264 24.51 3.34 -8.94
CA MET A 264 24.18 2.22 -8.06
C MET A 264 24.97 0.98 -8.46
N ASN A 265 25.62 0.37 -7.47
CA ASN A 265 26.41 -0.85 -7.62
C ASN A 265 25.85 -1.91 -6.64
N MET A 266 26.05 -3.18 -6.94
CA MET A 266 25.89 -4.21 -5.90
C MET A 266 26.97 -4.04 -4.84
N VAL A 267 26.63 -4.22 -3.58
CA VAL A 267 27.58 -4.15 -2.46
C VAL A 267 28.77 -5.10 -2.74
N GLY A 268 29.98 -4.54 -2.66
CA GLY A 268 31.22 -5.28 -2.93
C GLY A 268 31.55 -5.49 -4.42
N LYS A 269 30.79 -4.88 -5.35
CA LYS A 269 31.10 -4.92 -6.79
C LYS A 269 31.29 -3.50 -7.33
N THR A 270 32.20 -3.34 -8.31
CA THR A 270 32.50 -2.03 -8.93
C THR A 270 31.61 -1.73 -10.15
N ALA A 271 30.94 -2.73 -10.69
CA ALA A 271 30.11 -2.56 -11.88
C ALA A 271 28.82 -1.80 -11.53
N VAL A 272 28.54 -0.70 -12.25
CA VAL A 272 27.30 0.05 -12.15
C VAL A 272 26.16 -0.78 -12.72
N ILE A 273 25.14 -1.07 -11.89
CA ILE A 273 23.96 -1.85 -12.29
C ILE A 273 22.82 -0.97 -12.75
N SER A 274 22.71 0.25 -12.21
CA SER A 274 21.73 1.25 -12.61
C SER A 274 22.23 2.65 -12.24
N LYS A 275 21.61 3.66 -12.87
CA LYS A 275 21.71 5.08 -12.47
C LYS A 275 20.32 5.55 -12.07
N GLY A 276 20.24 6.68 -11.39
CA GLY A 276 18.95 7.24 -11.00
C GLY A 276 19.11 8.61 -10.39
N LYS A 277 18.00 9.15 -9.89
CA LYS A 277 17.95 10.47 -9.28
C LYS A 277 17.33 10.40 -7.89
N ILE A 278 17.82 11.26 -6.99
CA ILE A 278 17.19 11.46 -5.69
C ILE A 278 15.87 12.17 -5.90
N ILE A 279 14.77 11.53 -5.49
CA ILE A 279 13.41 12.09 -5.57
C ILE A 279 12.90 12.59 -4.22
N TYR A 280 13.51 12.11 -3.12
CA TYR A 280 13.12 12.49 -1.78
C TYR A 280 14.32 12.49 -0.84
N VAL A 281 14.38 13.50 0.03
CA VAL A 281 15.36 13.62 1.12
C VAL A 281 14.58 13.86 2.40
N SER A 282 14.79 13.00 3.41
CA SER A 282 14.12 13.13 4.70
C SER A 282 14.44 14.46 5.38
N PRO A 283 13.46 15.17 5.94
CA PRO A 283 13.71 16.37 6.74
C PRO A 283 14.26 16.05 8.14
N THR A 284 14.28 14.78 8.55
CA THR A 284 14.70 14.32 9.87
C THR A 284 15.82 13.30 9.78
N LEU A 285 16.67 13.27 10.79
CA LEU A 285 17.64 12.19 11.00
C LEU A 285 16.96 11.00 11.69
N ALA A 286 17.42 9.80 11.36
CA ALA A 286 16.98 8.53 11.95
C ALA A 286 18.20 7.73 12.41
N ASN A 287 18.00 6.73 13.23
CA ASN A 287 19.05 5.77 13.54
C ASN A 287 19.36 4.91 12.32
N LYS A 288 20.64 4.57 12.11
CA LYS A 288 21.08 3.68 11.04
C LYS A 288 20.40 2.32 11.16
N SER A 289 19.89 1.78 10.06
CA SER A 289 19.10 0.54 10.08
C SER A 289 19.42 -0.47 8.97
N ILE A 290 20.03 -0.05 7.86
CA ILE A 290 20.20 -0.92 6.68
C ILE A 290 21.42 -1.85 6.80
N ILE A 291 22.55 -1.36 7.32
CA ILE A 291 23.73 -2.18 7.61
C ILE A 291 24.31 -1.78 8.96
N PHE A 292 24.48 -2.77 9.83
CA PHE A 292 25.26 -2.65 11.05
C PHE A 292 26.55 -3.47 10.90
N GLU A 293 27.69 -2.86 11.16
CA GLU A 293 28.98 -3.55 11.14
C GLU A 293 29.21 -4.30 12.46
N THR A 294 28.71 -3.74 13.56
CA THR A 294 28.73 -4.37 14.89
C THR A 294 27.41 -4.08 15.64
N ALA A 295 27.09 -4.88 16.66
CA ALA A 295 25.86 -4.72 17.43
C ALA A 295 25.82 -3.37 18.20
N ASN A 296 26.96 -2.75 18.50
CA ASN A 296 27.03 -1.48 19.22
C ASN A 296 27.01 -0.24 18.29
N GLU A 297 27.22 -0.38 16.98
CA GLU A 297 27.21 0.76 16.05
C GLU A 297 25.80 1.29 15.77
N ALA A 298 24.77 0.50 16.05
CA ALA A 298 23.38 0.87 15.78
C ALA A 298 22.87 2.02 16.65
N GLU A 299 23.41 2.19 17.86
CA GLU A 299 22.87 3.14 18.83
C GLU A 299 23.40 4.57 18.68
N ASP A 300 24.54 4.79 18.01
CA ASP A 300 25.24 6.09 18.02
C ASP A 300 25.39 6.77 16.65
N ARG A 301 25.02 6.12 15.53
CA ARG A 301 25.11 6.72 14.21
C ARG A 301 23.76 7.13 13.67
N ARG A 302 23.64 8.43 13.40
CA ARG A 302 22.45 8.99 12.74
C ARG A 302 22.65 9.07 11.24
N VAL A 303 21.55 8.87 10.53
CA VAL A 303 21.52 8.89 9.07
C VAL A 303 20.37 9.73 8.56
N ARG A 304 20.53 10.30 7.39
CA ARG A 304 19.46 10.93 6.62
C ARG A 304 18.96 9.97 5.56
N ARG A 305 17.69 9.64 5.58
CA ARG A 305 17.10 8.74 4.58
C ARG A 305 16.78 9.50 3.30
N ILE A 306 17.10 8.89 2.18
CA ILE A 306 16.80 9.38 0.83
C ILE A 306 16.09 8.30 0.04
N LYS A 307 15.26 8.72 -0.93
CA LYS A 307 14.70 7.79 -1.92
C LYS A 307 15.23 8.15 -3.30
N ILE A 308 15.67 7.13 -4.01
CA ILE A 308 16.26 7.24 -5.34
C ILE A 308 15.36 6.48 -6.29
N GLU A 309 15.00 7.14 -7.39
CA GLU A 309 14.30 6.53 -8.52
C GLU A 309 15.32 6.03 -9.53
N PRO A 310 15.42 4.70 -9.76
CA PRO A 310 16.36 4.15 -10.73
C PRO A 310 15.85 4.34 -12.16
N ASP A 311 16.74 4.67 -13.09
CA ASP A 311 16.41 4.75 -14.54
C ASP A 311 16.02 3.37 -15.10
N ASN A 312 16.56 2.28 -14.52
CA ASN A 312 16.24 0.90 -14.87
C ASN A 312 16.22 0.02 -13.63
N SER A 313 15.10 -0.66 -13.41
CA SER A 313 14.89 -1.58 -12.29
C SER A 313 15.09 -3.07 -12.62
N SER A 314 15.36 -3.43 -13.89
CA SER A 314 15.39 -4.84 -14.34
C SER A 314 16.42 -5.72 -13.64
N ASN A 315 17.51 -5.13 -13.15
CA ASN A 315 18.59 -5.85 -12.47
C ASN A 315 18.55 -5.68 -10.93
N LEU A 316 17.49 -5.07 -10.42
CA LEU A 316 17.32 -4.82 -8.99
C LEU A 316 16.45 -5.91 -8.37
N LEU A 317 16.92 -6.48 -7.28
CA LEU A 317 16.15 -7.45 -6.49
C LEU A 317 15.56 -6.74 -5.27
N ILE A 318 14.27 -6.90 -5.04
CA ILE A 318 13.61 -6.37 -3.84
C ILE A 318 14.32 -6.89 -2.58
N ASN A 319 14.45 -6.03 -1.58
CA ASN A 319 15.24 -6.26 -0.37
C ASN A 319 16.76 -6.42 -0.63
N GLY A 320 17.23 -6.37 -1.87
CA GLY A 320 18.65 -6.37 -2.20
C GLY A 320 19.32 -5.09 -1.70
N LYS A 321 20.56 -5.23 -1.21
CA LYS A 321 21.38 -4.09 -0.79
C LYS A 321 22.20 -3.58 -1.96
N VAL A 322 22.23 -2.26 -2.11
CA VAL A 322 22.97 -1.55 -3.16
C VAL A 322 23.84 -0.46 -2.56
N GLU A 323 25.01 -0.27 -3.14
CA GLU A 323 25.89 0.88 -2.84
C GLU A 323 25.51 2.02 -3.78
N CYS A 324 25.19 3.16 -3.22
CA CYS A 324 24.73 4.36 -3.90
C CYS A 324 25.83 5.42 -3.86
N LYS A 325 26.39 5.80 -5.00
CA LYS A 325 27.40 6.85 -5.17
C LYS A 325 26.72 8.11 -5.65
N ILE A 326 26.60 9.09 -4.75
CA ILE A 326 25.93 10.36 -4.97
C ILE A 326 26.95 11.38 -5.42
N LYS A 327 26.79 11.97 -6.60
CA LYS A 327 27.67 13.04 -7.11
C LYS A 327 27.28 14.36 -6.46
N ILE A 328 28.27 15.02 -5.83
CA ILE A 328 28.12 16.36 -5.28
C ILE A 328 28.61 17.36 -6.34
N ASN A 329 27.77 18.34 -6.66
CA ASN A 329 28.11 19.42 -7.60
C ASN A 329 28.88 20.55 -6.89
#